data_51b35b90ffbe81a892d6e6b6f01d530a
#
_entry.id   51b35b90ffbe81a892d6e6b6f01d530a
#
_cell.length_a   1.000
_cell.length_b   1.000
_cell.length_c   1.000
_cell.angle_alpha   90.00
_cell.angle_beta   90.00
_cell.angle_gamma   90.00
#
_symmetry.space_group_name_H-M   'P 1'
#
loop_
_entity.id
_entity.type
_entity.pdbx_description
1 polymer ?
#
loop_
_entity_poly.entity_id
_entity_poly.type
_entity_poly.pdbx_seq_one_letter_code
_entity_poly.pdbx_strand_id
1 'polypeptide(L)'
;MLLDTSFLIDLMNGDEDAVEKARELETELVQQRISSMTLFELYYGISRATESESERQKVEDVLASKPIHPADTAVMRKAGRLAGELQNEGTPVGDGDVIIAATAEVVDEPVLTRNVEGFERLDVEIESY
;
A
#
# COMPACT_ATOMS: atom_id res chain seq x y z
N MET A 1 -4.76 8.01 -5.94
CA MET A 1 -4.77 6.55 -5.75
C MET A 1 -3.62 6.14 -4.84
N LEU A 2 -3.91 5.61 -3.68
CA LEU A 2 -2.88 5.07 -2.79
C LEU A 2 -2.65 3.61 -3.14
N LEU A 3 -1.40 3.27 -3.46
CA LEU A 3 -1.04 1.91 -3.90
C LEU A 3 -0.68 1.07 -2.68
N ASP A 4 -1.38 -0.06 -2.51
CA ASP A 4 -1.02 -1.02 -1.48
C ASP A 4 0.26 -1.77 -1.86
N THR A 5 0.97 -2.26 -0.87
CA THR A 5 2.19 -3.05 -1.06
C THR A 5 1.96 -4.25 -1.96
N SER A 6 0.80 -4.92 -1.84
CA SER A 6 0.46 -6.07 -2.68
C SER A 6 0.46 -5.74 -4.18
N PHE A 7 -0.06 -4.57 -4.54
CA PHE A 7 -0.07 -4.12 -5.93
C PHE A 7 1.35 -3.91 -6.46
N LEU A 8 2.21 -3.27 -5.66
CA LEU A 8 3.59 -3.01 -6.06
C LEU A 8 4.39 -4.32 -6.21
N ILE A 9 4.16 -5.27 -5.32
CA ILE A 9 4.80 -6.59 -5.41
C ILE A 9 4.35 -7.32 -6.69
N ASP A 10 3.06 -7.31 -6.98
CA ASP A 10 2.54 -7.91 -8.20
C ASP A 10 3.12 -7.24 -9.43
N LEU A 11 3.22 -5.92 -9.41
CA LEU A 11 3.81 -5.16 -10.52
C LEU A 11 5.29 -5.52 -10.72
N MET A 12 6.05 -5.62 -9.63
CA MET A 12 7.46 -6.04 -9.66
C MET A 12 7.64 -7.44 -10.24
N ASN A 13 6.67 -8.32 -9.97
CA ASN A 13 6.70 -9.71 -10.45
C ASN A 13 6.11 -9.89 -11.86
N GLY A 14 5.67 -8.82 -12.49
CA GLY A 14 5.15 -8.86 -13.84
C GLY A 14 3.75 -9.46 -13.95
N ASP A 15 2.96 -9.43 -12.87
CA ASP A 15 1.57 -9.88 -12.92
C ASP A 15 0.80 -9.11 -13.99
N GLU A 16 0.13 -9.83 -14.88
CA GLU A 16 -0.53 -9.22 -16.03
C GLU A 16 -1.61 -8.21 -15.65
N ASP A 17 -2.41 -8.53 -14.64
CA ASP A 17 -3.48 -7.65 -14.19
C ASP A 17 -2.91 -6.37 -13.55
N ALA A 18 -1.84 -6.51 -12.77
CA ALA A 18 -1.17 -5.36 -12.16
C ALA A 18 -0.53 -4.45 -13.22
N VAL A 19 0.13 -5.04 -14.21
CA VAL A 19 0.75 -4.30 -15.31
C VAL A 19 -0.31 -3.54 -16.11
N GLU A 20 -1.42 -4.19 -16.44
CA GLU A 20 -2.51 -3.56 -17.16
C GLU A 20 -3.14 -2.43 -16.36
N LYS A 21 -3.33 -2.64 -15.05
CA LYS A 21 -3.85 -1.59 -14.16
C LYS A 21 -2.90 -0.38 -14.09
N ALA A 22 -1.61 -0.63 -14.03
CA ALA A 22 -0.62 0.44 -14.04
C ALA A 22 -0.71 1.28 -15.31
N ARG A 23 -0.88 0.63 -16.46
CA ARG A 23 -1.06 1.32 -17.74
C ARG A 23 -2.33 2.16 -17.76
N GLU A 24 -3.43 1.62 -17.23
CA GLU A 24 -4.69 2.33 -17.12
C GLU A 24 -4.54 3.60 -16.30
N LEU A 25 -3.89 3.50 -15.13
CA LEU A 25 -3.65 4.65 -14.27
C LEU A 25 -2.79 5.72 -14.96
N GLU A 26 -1.78 5.32 -15.69
CA GLU A 26 -0.93 6.24 -16.45
C GLU A 26 -1.71 6.92 -17.57
N THR A 27 -2.49 6.15 -18.32
CA THR A 27 -3.31 6.68 -19.42
C THR A 27 -4.32 7.69 -18.93
N GLU A 28 -4.94 7.43 -17.79
CA GLU A 28 -5.95 8.31 -17.18
C GLU A 28 -5.32 9.45 -16.37
N LEU A 29 -4.01 9.51 -16.31
CA LEU A 29 -3.26 10.52 -15.54
C LEU A 29 -3.62 10.54 -14.05
N VAL A 30 -3.88 9.37 -13.48
CA VAL A 30 -4.16 9.24 -12.06
C VAL A 30 -2.86 9.30 -11.28
N GLN A 31 -2.80 10.19 -10.28
CA GLN A 31 -1.63 10.27 -9.42
C GLN A 31 -1.50 9.02 -8.56
N GLN A 32 -0.32 8.42 -8.56
CA GLN A 32 -0.01 7.20 -7.81
C GLN A 32 0.83 7.58 -6.59
N ARG A 33 0.30 7.29 -5.40
CA ARG A 33 0.91 7.67 -4.12
C ARG A 33 1.20 6.44 -3.30
N ILE A 34 2.23 6.48 -2.48
CA ILE A 34 2.68 5.36 -1.65
C ILE A 34 2.77 5.81 -0.21
N SER A 35 2.30 4.97 0.72
CA SER A 35 2.52 5.16 2.15
C SER A 35 3.97 4.81 2.52
N SER A 36 4.56 5.55 3.47
CA SER A 36 5.87 5.16 4.00
C SER A 36 5.86 3.78 4.67
N MET A 37 4.69 3.29 5.09
CA MET A 37 4.55 1.90 5.58
C MET A 37 4.86 0.89 4.48
N THR A 38 4.44 1.16 3.26
CA THR A 38 4.78 0.34 2.10
C THR A 38 6.28 0.33 1.86
N LEU A 39 6.93 1.48 2.01
CA LEU A 39 8.38 1.57 1.92
C LEU A 39 9.05 0.64 2.95
N PHE A 40 8.59 0.69 4.19
CA PHE A 40 9.08 -0.21 5.24
C PHE A 40 8.95 -1.68 4.83
N GLU A 41 7.76 -2.08 4.34
CA GLU A 41 7.50 -3.47 3.97
C GLU A 41 8.38 -3.94 2.79
N LEU A 42 8.57 -3.09 1.80
CA LEU A 42 9.41 -3.43 0.64
C LEU A 42 10.87 -3.59 1.03
N TYR A 43 11.41 -2.72 1.88
CA TYR A 43 12.80 -2.83 2.33
C TYR A 43 12.99 -3.98 3.32
N TYR A 44 11.98 -4.29 4.11
CA TYR A 44 11.97 -5.52 4.91
C TYR A 44 12.13 -6.75 3.99
N GLY A 45 11.38 -6.77 2.88
CA GLY A 45 11.47 -7.85 1.89
C GLY A 45 12.84 -7.96 1.24
N ILE A 46 13.48 -6.83 0.92
CA ILE A 46 14.85 -6.81 0.36
C ILE A 46 15.82 -7.52 1.32
N SER A 47 15.76 -7.19 2.61
CA SER A 47 16.65 -7.75 3.61
C SER A 47 16.48 -9.26 3.78
N ARG A 48 15.32 -9.79 3.47
CA ARG A 48 15.02 -11.21 3.57
C ARG A 48 15.22 -11.97 2.26
N ALA A 49 15.46 -11.27 1.17
CA ALA A 49 15.61 -11.90 -0.14
C ALA A 49 16.97 -12.60 -0.28
N THR A 50 17.00 -13.72 -1.00
CA THR A 50 18.24 -14.44 -1.31
C THR A 50 19.15 -13.61 -2.23
N GLU A 51 18.55 -12.91 -3.20
CA GLU A 51 19.24 -12.02 -4.13
C GLU A 51 18.84 -10.58 -3.85
N SER A 52 19.32 -10.03 -2.73
CA SER A 52 18.89 -8.73 -2.22
C SER A 52 19.21 -7.57 -3.16
N GLU A 53 20.31 -7.62 -3.92
CA GLU A 53 20.67 -6.54 -4.84
C GLU A 53 19.72 -6.48 -6.03
N SER A 54 19.34 -7.62 -6.58
CA SER A 54 18.34 -7.71 -7.64
C SER A 54 16.97 -7.22 -7.16
N GLU A 55 16.59 -7.61 -5.95
CA GLU A 55 15.33 -7.20 -5.35
C GLU A 55 15.30 -5.70 -5.07
N ARG A 56 16.41 -5.14 -4.59
CA ARG A 56 16.55 -3.70 -4.38
C ARG A 56 16.32 -2.92 -5.66
N GLN A 57 16.89 -3.38 -6.78
CA GLN A 57 16.72 -2.72 -8.06
C GLN A 57 15.27 -2.70 -8.50
N LYS A 58 14.55 -3.81 -8.33
CA LYS A 58 13.12 -3.88 -8.64
C LYS A 58 12.32 -2.89 -7.80
N VAL A 59 12.61 -2.83 -6.50
CA VAL A 59 11.95 -1.90 -5.58
C VAL A 59 12.20 -0.45 -6.00
N GLU A 60 13.44 -0.08 -6.26
CA GLU A 60 13.79 1.27 -6.69
C GLU A 60 13.08 1.66 -8.00
N ASP A 61 13.01 0.73 -8.93
CA ASP A 61 12.34 0.97 -10.22
C ASP A 61 10.84 1.19 -10.03
N VAL A 62 10.18 0.37 -9.21
CA VAL A 62 8.73 0.49 -9.01
C VAL A 62 8.36 1.74 -8.20
N LEU A 63 9.25 2.21 -7.34
CA LEU A 63 9.03 3.42 -6.53
C LEU A 63 9.30 4.71 -7.29
N ALA A 64 10.03 4.63 -8.41
CA ALA A 64 10.43 5.82 -9.16
C ALA A 64 9.23 6.67 -9.57
N SER A 65 9.35 7.99 -9.38
CA SER A 65 8.34 8.98 -9.75
C SER A 65 7.01 8.88 -8.97
N LYS A 66 6.96 8.08 -7.89
CA LYS A 66 5.76 7.99 -7.06
C LYS A 66 5.98 8.73 -5.74
N PRO A 67 5.18 9.74 -5.42
CA PRO A 67 5.33 10.45 -4.14
C PRO A 67 5.01 9.54 -2.96
N ILE A 68 5.77 9.70 -1.89
CA ILE A 68 5.59 8.94 -0.66
C ILE A 68 4.96 9.86 0.39
N HIS A 69 3.81 9.43 0.92
CA HIS A 69 3.18 10.15 2.03
C HIS A 69 3.69 9.55 3.34
N PRO A 70 4.27 10.38 4.22
CA PRO A 70 4.81 9.86 5.48
C PRO A 70 3.71 9.41 6.43
N ALA A 71 3.98 8.35 7.20
CA ALA A 71 3.14 7.94 8.31
C ALA A 71 3.37 8.91 9.48
N ASP A 72 2.88 10.13 9.32
CA ASP A 72 3.05 11.23 10.26
C ASP A 72 2.12 11.12 11.48
N THR A 73 2.11 12.14 12.31
CA THR A 73 1.30 12.16 13.53
C THR A 73 -0.19 11.98 13.24
N ALA A 74 -0.71 12.62 12.19
CA ALA A 74 -2.12 12.51 11.83
C ALA A 74 -2.48 11.09 11.40
N VAL A 75 -1.65 10.48 10.54
CA VAL A 75 -1.81 9.10 10.09
C VAL A 75 -1.76 8.14 11.27
N MET A 76 -0.77 8.28 12.14
CA MET A 76 -0.56 7.34 13.24
C MET A 76 -1.63 7.43 14.33
N ARG A 77 -2.15 8.62 14.60
CA ARG A 77 -3.30 8.79 15.52
C ARG A 77 -4.52 8.05 14.98
N LYS A 78 -4.79 8.21 13.69
CA LYS A 78 -5.92 7.58 13.03
C LYS A 78 -5.76 6.06 13.01
N ALA A 79 -4.57 5.59 12.64
CA ALA A 79 -4.24 4.16 12.62
C ALA A 79 -4.42 3.53 14.00
N GLY A 80 -3.93 4.19 15.04
CA GLY A 80 -4.03 3.69 16.41
C GLY A 80 -5.48 3.54 16.86
N ARG A 81 -6.33 4.54 16.58
CA ARG A 81 -7.76 4.47 16.93
C ARG A 81 -8.44 3.33 16.17
N LEU A 82 -8.20 3.24 14.88
CA LEU A 82 -8.79 2.20 14.04
C LEU A 82 -8.37 0.80 14.48
N ALA A 83 -7.09 0.60 14.75
CA ALA A 83 -6.58 -0.68 15.24
C ALA A 83 -7.20 -1.06 16.58
N GLY A 84 -7.34 -0.10 17.50
CA GLY A 84 -7.97 -0.32 18.81
C GLY A 84 -9.43 -0.70 18.70
N GLU A 85 -10.18 -0.01 17.85
CA GLU A 85 -11.59 -0.31 17.59
C GLU A 85 -11.77 -1.72 17.04
N LEU A 86 -10.95 -2.12 16.07
CA LEU A 86 -11.00 -3.46 15.47
C LEU A 86 -10.62 -4.53 16.49
N GLN A 87 -9.67 -4.27 17.37
CA GLN A 87 -9.30 -5.19 18.44
C GLN A 87 -10.46 -5.38 19.39
N ASN A 88 -11.16 -4.30 19.76
CA ASN A 88 -12.33 -4.35 20.65
C ASN A 88 -13.50 -5.12 20.04
N GLU A 89 -13.64 -5.06 18.73
CA GLU A 89 -14.67 -5.80 17.99
C GLU A 89 -14.32 -7.27 17.79
N GLY A 90 -13.10 -7.69 18.17
CA GLY A 90 -12.64 -9.05 17.96
C GLY A 90 -12.23 -9.35 16.51
N THR A 91 -11.98 -8.32 15.70
CA THR A 91 -11.62 -8.46 14.29
C THR A 91 -10.31 -7.72 13.98
N PRO A 92 -9.20 -8.05 14.66
CA PRO A 92 -7.94 -7.34 14.44
C PRO A 92 -7.43 -7.49 13.02
N VAL A 93 -6.79 -6.44 12.53
CA VAL A 93 -6.15 -6.40 11.21
C VAL A 93 -4.67 -6.05 11.43
N GLY A 94 -3.81 -6.54 10.56
CA GLY A 94 -2.37 -6.30 10.68
C GLY A 94 -2.02 -4.80 10.66
N ASP A 95 -1.01 -4.43 11.43
CA ASP A 95 -0.61 -3.02 11.60
C ASP A 95 -0.27 -2.34 10.28
N GLY A 96 0.37 -3.05 9.35
CA GLY A 96 0.70 -2.50 8.04
C GLY A 96 -0.53 -2.05 7.27
N ASP A 97 -1.54 -2.89 7.19
CA ASP A 97 -2.78 -2.57 6.48
C ASP A 97 -3.54 -1.42 7.15
N VAL A 98 -3.56 -1.38 8.48
CA VAL A 98 -4.19 -0.30 9.22
C VAL A 98 -3.51 1.04 8.94
N ILE A 99 -2.18 1.07 8.92
CA ILE A 99 -1.42 2.29 8.63
C ILE A 99 -1.61 2.75 7.18
N ILE A 100 -1.63 1.82 6.24
CA ILE A 100 -1.90 2.14 4.83
C ILE A 100 -3.32 2.71 4.67
N ALA A 101 -4.31 2.08 5.30
CA ALA A 101 -5.69 2.56 5.26
C ALA A 101 -5.82 3.96 5.89
N ALA A 102 -5.17 4.18 7.02
CA ALA A 102 -5.17 5.49 7.67
C ALA A 102 -4.51 6.56 6.78
N THR A 103 -3.46 6.19 6.05
CA THR A 103 -2.82 7.09 5.08
C THR A 103 -3.80 7.47 3.97
N ALA A 104 -4.49 6.47 3.41
CA ALA A 104 -5.49 6.70 2.35
C ALA A 104 -6.59 7.65 2.81
N GLU A 105 -7.06 7.47 4.03
CA GLU A 105 -8.10 8.30 4.61
C GLU A 105 -7.62 9.75 4.82
N VAL A 106 -6.39 9.93 5.30
CA VAL A 106 -5.82 11.27 5.49
C VAL A 106 -5.66 12.00 4.16
N VAL A 107 -5.24 11.32 3.10
CA VAL A 107 -5.09 11.95 1.78
C VAL A 107 -6.36 11.91 0.94
N ASP A 108 -7.42 11.29 1.46
CA ASP A 108 -8.72 11.16 0.79
C ASP A 108 -8.61 10.50 -0.60
N GLU A 109 -7.93 9.39 -0.64
CA GLU A 109 -7.74 8.59 -1.86
C GLU A 109 -8.15 7.14 -1.62
N PRO A 110 -8.67 6.44 -2.64
CA PRO A 110 -8.91 5.01 -2.52
C PRO A 110 -7.60 4.23 -2.46
N VAL A 111 -7.67 3.04 -1.89
CA VAL A 111 -6.55 2.09 -1.84
C VAL A 111 -6.67 1.13 -3.02
N LEU A 112 -5.63 1.03 -3.83
CA LEU A 112 -5.53 0.02 -4.87
C LEU A 112 -4.85 -1.21 -4.29
N THR A 113 -5.58 -2.33 -4.19
CA THR A 113 -5.09 -3.53 -3.52
C THR A 113 -5.65 -4.81 -4.14
N ARG A 114 -4.85 -5.87 -4.07
CA ARG A 114 -5.33 -7.22 -4.31
C ARG A 114 -6.08 -7.77 -3.09
N ASN A 115 -5.74 -7.31 -1.90
CA ASN A 115 -6.27 -7.79 -0.63
C ASN A 115 -7.55 -7.05 -0.23
N VAL A 116 -8.61 -7.20 -1.03
CA VAL A 116 -9.89 -6.52 -0.82
C VAL A 116 -10.46 -6.84 0.57
N GLU A 117 -10.49 -8.12 0.96
CA GLU A 117 -11.04 -8.54 2.26
C GLU A 117 -10.32 -7.88 3.43
N GLY A 118 -9.00 -7.74 3.35
CA GLY A 118 -8.21 -7.12 4.41
C GLY A 118 -8.55 -5.66 4.62
N PHE A 119 -8.95 -4.95 3.57
CA PHE A 119 -9.27 -3.52 3.64
C PHE A 119 -10.75 -3.22 3.83
N GLU A 120 -11.66 -4.16 3.60
CA GLU A 120 -13.09 -3.94 3.75
C GLU A 120 -13.49 -3.48 5.16
N ARG A 121 -12.78 -3.93 6.19
CA ARG A 121 -13.04 -3.57 7.58
C ARG A 121 -12.44 -2.23 7.99
N LEU A 122 -11.68 -1.61 7.11
CA LEU A 122 -10.88 -0.42 7.43
C LEU A 122 -11.54 0.89 7.00
N ASP A 123 -12.79 0.82 6.55
CA ASP A 123 -13.62 1.98 6.20
C ASP A 123 -12.96 2.94 5.21
N VAL A 124 -12.27 2.38 4.22
CA VAL A 124 -11.68 3.14 3.12
C VAL A 124 -12.26 2.67 1.80
N GLU A 125 -12.25 3.55 0.81
CA GLU A 125 -12.62 3.20 -0.54
C GLU A 125 -11.55 2.29 -1.13
N ILE A 126 -11.98 1.21 -1.79
CA ILE A 126 -11.09 0.18 -2.32
C ILE A 126 -11.27 0.09 -3.82
N GLU A 127 -10.14 -0.01 -4.54
CA GLU A 127 -10.15 -0.38 -5.93
C GLU A 127 -9.33 -1.66 -6.09
N SER A 128 -9.85 -2.62 -6.87
CA SER A 128 -9.17 -3.88 -7.16
C SER A 128 -8.65 -3.90 -8.60
N TYR A 129 -7.91 -4.93 -8.91
CA TYR A 129 -7.38 -5.09 -10.25
C TYR A 129 -7.32 -6.55 -10.68
#